data_ec4507a7110554dc9cfa2f4c7b2e0298
#
_entry.id   ec4507a7110554dc9cfa2f4c7b2e0298
#
_cell.length_a   1.000
_cell.length_b   1.000
_cell.length_c   1.000
_cell.angle_alpha   90.00
_cell.angle_beta   90.00
_cell.angle_gamma   90.00
#
_symmetry.space_group_name_H-M   'P 1'
#
loop_
_entity.id
_entity.type
_entity.pdbx_description
1 polymer ?
#
loop_
_entity_poly.entity_id
_entity_poly.type
_entity_poly.pdbx_seq_one_letter_code
_entity_poly.pdbx_strand_id
1 'polypeptide(L)'
;YEYKSRISICGIPLVHIHFGRGKKVAKGIIALGNIAIGVISVGGLAVGIISLGGLALGILTLAGLAVGILALGGMSVGYIALGGLAIGIYACGGFAIASHIAIGGGAIGHIAIGASASGDYCLQGSNFSNAEILRFLKSIPESIPHWILQLFS
;
A
#
# COMPACT_ATOMS: atom_id res chain seq x y z
N TYR A 1 11.61 -15.52 24.21
CA TYR A 1 10.34 -16.22 24.50
C TYR A 1 9.79 -16.78 23.19
N GLU A 2 9.49 -18.05 23.17
CA GLU A 2 8.90 -18.75 22.03
C GLU A 2 7.61 -19.43 22.49
N TYR A 3 6.52 -19.12 21.83
CA TYR A 3 5.23 -19.79 22.02
C TYR A 3 4.77 -20.40 20.72
N LYS A 4 4.54 -21.71 20.72
CA LYS A 4 3.94 -22.44 19.59
C LYS A 4 2.57 -22.97 20.04
N SER A 5 1.53 -22.70 19.30
CA SER A 5 0.21 -23.28 19.51
C SER A 5 0.27 -24.80 19.34
N ARG A 6 -0.45 -25.55 20.20
CA ARG A 6 -0.65 -26.98 20.02
C ARG A 6 -1.56 -27.36 18.85
N ILE A 7 -2.32 -26.37 18.34
CA ILE A 7 -3.21 -26.57 17.21
C ILE A 7 -2.41 -26.25 15.94
N SER A 8 -2.22 -27.28 15.11
CA SER A 8 -1.58 -27.15 13.80
C SER A 8 -2.55 -27.58 12.72
N ILE A 9 -2.62 -26.81 11.63
CA ILE A 9 -3.37 -27.15 10.42
C ILE A 9 -2.34 -27.47 9.34
N CYS A 10 -2.38 -28.68 8.76
CA CYS A 10 -1.41 -29.17 7.78
C CYS A 10 0.07 -29.07 8.22
N GLY A 11 0.37 -29.33 9.52
CA GLY A 11 1.74 -29.31 10.05
C GLY A 11 2.34 -27.92 10.32
N ILE A 12 1.57 -26.84 10.10
CA ILE A 12 1.99 -25.46 10.39
C ILE A 12 1.26 -25.01 11.67
N PRO A 13 1.97 -24.51 12.71
CA PRO A 13 1.32 -24.03 13.93
C PRO A 13 0.41 -22.85 13.61
N LEU A 14 -0.79 -22.83 14.20
CA LEU A 14 -1.77 -21.77 13.97
C LEU A 14 -1.23 -20.40 14.41
N VAL A 15 -0.56 -20.38 15.56
CA VAL A 15 0.05 -19.15 16.13
C VAL A 15 1.49 -19.44 16.50
N HIS A 16 2.41 -18.67 15.99
CA HIS A 16 3.81 -18.72 16.35
C HIS A 16 4.29 -17.31 16.78
N ILE A 17 4.57 -17.19 18.07
CA ILE A 17 5.09 -15.97 18.68
C ILE A 17 6.55 -16.21 19.03
N HIS A 18 7.44 -15.40 18.49
CA HIS A 18 8.86 -15.48 18.80
C HIS A 18 9.46 -14.11 19.06
N PHE A 19 9.71 -13.80 20.36
CA PHE A 19 10.42 -12.61 20.80
C PHE A 19 11.81 -12.99 21.33
N GLY A 20 12.87 -12.47 20.72
CA GLY A 20 14.24 -12.68 21.21
C GLY A 20 15.26 -11.86 20.43
N ARG A 21 16.44 -11.60 21.03
CA ARG A 21 17.59 -10.99 20.34
C ARG A 21 18.14 -11.99 19.32
N GLY A 22 18.05 -11.66 18.02
CA GLY A 22 18.59 -12.46 16.92
C GLY A 22 17.64 -12.52 15.71
N LYS A 23 18.16 -12.92 14.54
CA LYS A 23 17.38 -13.15 13.31
C LYS A 23 16.59 -14.46 13.43
N LYS A 24 15.46 -14.44 14.12
CA LYS A 24 14.62 -15.62 14.27
C LYS A 24 13.31 -15.41 13.52
N VAL A 25 12.93 -16.40 12.75
CA VAL A 25 11.80 -16.40 11.84
C VAL A 25 10.61 -17.11 12.50
N ALA A 26 9.51 -16.40 12.70
CA ALA A 26 8.23 -16.98 13.10
C ALA A 26 7.48 -17.41 11.83
N LYS A 27 7.14 -18.70 11.73
CA LYS A 27 6.36 -19.27 10.63
C LYS A 27 5.06 -19.83 11.16
N GLY A 28 3.92 -19.34 10.69
CA GLY A 28 2.61 -19.82 11.11
C GLY A 28 1.49 -19.14 10.32
N ILE A 29 0.24 -19.52 10.55
CA ILE A 29 -0.90 -18.81 9.97
C ILE A 29 -0.94 -17.38 10.54
N ILE A 30 -0.76 -17.26 11.87
CA ILE A 30 -0.55 -15.98 12.55
C ILE A 30 0.89 -15.98 13.08
N ALA A 31 1.74 -15.14 12.53
CA ALA A 31 3.14 -15.02 12.91
C ALA A 31 3.41 -13.66 13.57
N LEU A 32 3.97 -13.70 14.77
CA LEU A 32 4.34 -12.52 15.54
C LEU A 32 5.82 -12.62 15.92
N GLY A 33 6.65 -11.69 15.48
CA GLY A 33 8.08 -11.72 15.81
C GLY A 33 8.91 -10.70 15.03
N ASN A 34 10.23 -10.77 15.20
CA ASN A 34 11.14 -9.86 14.47
C ASN A 34 11.07 -10.08 12.96
N ILE A 35 11.00 -11.35 12.53
CA ILE A 35 10.75 -11.76 11.15
C ILE A 35 9.52 -12.66 11.20
N ALA A 36 8.42 -12.22 10.62
CA ALA A 36 7.14 -12.94 10.60
C ALA A 36 6.79 -13.38 9.19
N ILE A 37 6.54 -14.68 9.00
CA ILE A 37 6.12 -15.24 7.71
C ILE A 37 4.84 -16.03 7.96
N GLY A 38 3.72 -15.58 7.38
CA GLY A 38 2.43 -16.24 7.57
C GLY A 38 1.32 -15.62 6.74
N VAL A 39 0.10 -16.11 6.94
CA VAL A 39 -1.08 -15.48 6.32
C VAL A 39 -1.31 -14.09 6.92
N ILE A 40 -1.24 -14.00 8.24
CA ILE A 40 -1.24 -12.74 8.98
C ILE A 40 0.10 -12.62 9.68
N SER A 41 0.89 -11.64 9.33
CA SER A 41 2.24 -11.44 9.85
C SER A 41 2.39 -10.07 10.49
N VAL A 42 2.91 -10.05 11.72
CA VAL A 42 3.17 -8.82 12.46
C VAL A 42 4.60 -8.84 13.00
N GLY A 43 5.41 -7.90 12.58
CA GLY A 43 6.81 -7.89 13.01
C GLY A 43 7.64 -6.75 12.44
N GLY A 44 8.92 -6.75 12.73
CA GLY A 44 9.86 -5.80 12.15
C GLY A 44 9.93 -5.95 10.64
N LEU A 45 10.03 -7.19 10.17
CA LEU A 45 9.92 -7.61 8.78
C LEU A 45 8.79 -8.61 8.66
N ALA A 46 7.74 -8.29 7.94
CA ALA A 46 6.54 -9.09 7.80
C ALA A 46 6.32 -9.52 6.35
N VAL A 47 6.09 -10.81 6.13
CA VAL A 47 5.81 -11.37 4.80
C VAL A 47 4.56 -12.22 4.89
N GLY A 48 3.51 -11.87 4.16
CA GLY A 48 2.25 -12.60 4.23
C GLY A 48 1.16 -12.03 3.33
N ILE A 49 -0.05 -12.56 3.45
CA ILE A 49 -1.22 -12.00 2.75
C ILE A 49 -1.58 -10.65 3.38
N ILE A 50 -1.68 -10.61 4.71
CA ILE A 50 -1.87 -9.38 5.49
C ILE A 50 -0.61 -9.16 6.32
N SER A 51 0.10 -8.09 6.06
CA SER A 51 1.40 -7.81 6.69
C SER A 51 1.41 -6.46 7.37
N LEU A 52 1.79 -6.46 8.64
CA LEU A 52 1.87 -5.27 9.49
C LEU A 52 3.28 -5.18 10.08
N GLY A 53 3.98 -4.07 9.86
CA GLY A 53 5.32 -3.98 10.42
C GLY A 53 6.15 -2.76 10.04
N GLY A 54 7.44 -2.83 10.30
CA GLY A 54 8.38 -1.81 9.86
C GLY A 54 8.59 -1.87 8.35
N LEU A 55 8.83 -3.09 7.83
CA LEU A 55 8.91 -3.43 6.42
C LEU A 55 7.95 -4.58 6.14
N ALA A 56 7.01 -4.40 5.24
CA ALA A 56 5.99 -5.39 4.93
C ALA A 56 5.92 -5.71 3.44
N LEU A 57 5.83 -7.02 3.16
CA LEU A 57 5.65 -7.57 1.83
C LEU A 57 4.40 -8.45 1.81
N GLY A 58 3.45 -8.18 0.92
CA GLY A 58 2.22 -8.97 0.88
C GLY A 58 1.17 -8.46 -0.09
N ILE A 59 -0.04 -8.97 0.02
CA ILE A 59 -1.18 -8.49 -0.77
C ILE A 59 -1.71 -7.19 -0.17
N LEU A 60 -2.01 -7.22 1.13
CA LEU A 60 -2.40 -6.05 1.91
C LEU A 60 -1.29 -5.73 2.92
N THR A 61 -0.66 -4.59 2.77
CA THR A 61 0.49 -4.21 3.59
C THR A 61 0.29 -2.86 4.27
N LEU A 62 0.54 -2.84 5.58
CA LEU A 62 0.52 -1.65 6.42
C LEU A 62 1.87 -1.54 7.13
N ALA A 63 2.71 -0.61 6.69
CA ALA A 63 4.08 -0.57 7.19
C ALA A 63 4.74 0.81 7.02
N GLY A 64 5.87 1.01 7.67
CA GLY A 64 6.73 2.16 7.35
C GLY A 64 7.17 2.14 5.89
N LEU A 65 7.63 0.96 5.43
CA LEU A 65 7.86 0.67 4.02
C LEU A 65 6.99 -0.52 3.61
N ALA A 66 6.00 -0.27 2.76
CA ALA A 66 5.02 -1.26 2.33
C ALA A 66 5.20 -1.61 0.85
N VAL A 67 5.29 -2.90 0.54
CA VAL A 67 5.34 -3.41 -0.84
C VAL A 67 4.26 -4.48 -1.02
N GLY A 68 3.32 -4.23 -1.92
CA GLY A 68 2.22 -5.15 -2.12
C GLY A 68 1.24 -4.73 -3.21
N ILE A 69 0.13 -5.46 -3.33
CA ILE A 69 -0.94 -5.05 -4.27
C ILE A 69 -1.64 -3.80 -3.72
N LEU A 70 -2.03 -3.83 -2.45
CA LEU A 70 -2.54 -2.68 -1.72
C LEU A 70 -1.54 -2.31 -0.63
N ALA A 71 -0.81 -1.23 -0.82
CA ALA A 71 0.25 -0.80 0.07
C ALA A 71 -0.12 0.53 0.75
N LEU A 72 -0.10 0.52 2.08
CA LEU A 72 -0.39 1.66 2.94
C LEU A 72 0.80 1.91 3.86
N GLY A 73 1.43 3.07 3.76
CA GLY A 73 2.60 3.33 4.60
C GLY A 73 3.26 4.68 4.43
N GLY A 74 4.37 4.90 5.11
CA GLY A 74 5.19 6.10 4.91
C GLY A 74 5.75 6.15 3.49
N MET A 75 6.33 5.03 3.04
CA MET A 75 6.71 4.78 1.66
C MET A 75 5.98 3.52 1.18
N SER A 76 5.25 3.62 0.10
CA SER A 76 4.44 2.52 -0.43
C SER A 76 4.73 2.27 -1.90
N VAL A 77 4.90 0.98 -2.25
CA VAL A 77 5.13 0.52 -3.62
C VAL A 77 4.15 -0.60 -3.93
N GLY A 78 3.31 -0.42 -4.95
CA GLY A 78 2.33 -1.44 -5.28
C GLY A 78 1.41 -1.10 -6.43
N TYR A 79 0.40 -1.93 -6.65
CA TYR A 79 -0.63 -1.65 -7.65
C TYR A 79 -1.46 -0.44 -7.23
N ILE A 80 -1.93 -0.42 -5.99
CA ILE A 80 -2.55 0.72 -5.34
C ILE A 80 -1.67 1.11 -4.14
N ALA A 81 -1.06 2.28 -4.20
CA ALA A 81 -0.14 2.76 -3.19
C ALA A 81 -0.69 4.03 -2.54
N LEU A 82 -0.78 4.01 -1.22
CA LEU A 82 -1.26 5.13 -0.41
C LEU A 82 -0.21 5.44 0.67
N GLY A 83 0.33 6.66 0.68
CA GLY A 83 1.35 6.98 1.66
C GLY A 83 1.97 8.36 1.51
N GLY A 84 3.02 8.63 2.27
CA GLY A 84 3.80 9.87 2.13
C GLY A 84 4.46 9.95 0.77
N LEU A 85 5.19 8.89 0.40
CA LEU A 85 5.70 8.63 -0.94
C LEU A 85 5.02 7.38 -1.49
N ALA A 86 4.26 7.51 -2.56
CA ALA A 86 3.53 6.42 -3.18
C ALA A 86 4.00 6.17 -4.61
N ILE A 87 4.35 4.93 -4.92
CA ILE A 87 4.81 4.52 -6.25
C ILE A 87 3.95 3.33 -6.70
N GLY A 88 3.27 3.47 -7.83
CA GLY A 88 2.42 2.38 -8.30
C GLY A 88 1.72 2.64 -9.62
N ILE A 89 0.69 1.87 -9.91
CA ILE A 89 -0.19 2.14 -11.06
C ILE A 89 -1.18 3.23 -10.66
N TYR A 90 -1.74 3.12 -9.47
CA TYR A 90 -2.57 4.14 -8.82
C TYR A 90 -1.89 4.57 -7.54
N ALA A 91 -1.45 5.82 -7.47
CA ALA A 91 -0.74 6.34 -6.31
C ALA A 91 -1.44 7.57 -5.74
N CYS A 92 -1.60 7.59 -4.42
CA CYS A 92 -2.17 8.72 -3.72
C CYS A 92 -1.34 9.04 -2.47
N GLY A 93 -0.89 10.28 -2.35
CA GLY A 93 -0.06 10.64 -1.20
C GLY A 93 0.51 12.05 -1.25
N GLY A 94 1.46 12.34 -0.37
CA GLY A 94 2.17 13.61 -0.38
C GLY A 94 2.94 13.81 -1.69
N PHE A 95 3.66 12.76 -2.09
CA PHE A 95 4.34 12.67 -3.39
C PHE A 95 3.96 11.34 -4.05
N ALA A 96 3.31 11.41 -5.21
CA ALA A 96 2.77 10.25 -5.92
C ALA A 96 3.44 10.08 -7.29
N ILE A 97 3.95 8.89 -7.55
CA ILE A 97 4.47 8.51 -8.87
C ILE A 97 3.64 7.33 -9.36
N ALA A 98 2.90 7.50 -10.44
CA ALA A 98 2.05 6.44 -10.96
C ALA A 98 2.13 6.32 -12.48
N SER A 99 1.94 5.10 -12.97
CA SER A 99 1.86 4.89 -14.42
C SER A 99 0.54 5.38 -15.00
N HIS A 100 -0.57 5.30 -14.26
CA HIS A 100 -1.88 5.77 -14.69
C HIS A 100 -2.31 7.04 -13.97
N ILE A 101 -2.64 6.95 -12.69
CA ILE A 101 -3.24 8.06 -11.95
C ILE A 101 -2.42 8.35 -10.69
N ALA A 102 -1.89 9.55 -10.60
CA ALA A 102 -1.20 10.08 -9.44
C ALA A 102 -2.01 11.23 -8.83
N ILE A 103 -2.29 11.15 -7.53
CA ILE A 103 -3.00 12.18 -6.79
C ILE A 103 -2.18 12.58 -5.58
N GLY A 104 -1.79 13.85 -5.48
CA GLY A 104 -1.01 14.28 -4.32
C GLY A 104 -0.49 15.70 -4.40
N GLY A 105 0.28 16.12 -3.41
CA GLY A 105 0.95 17.41 -3.43
C GLY A 105 1.92 17.54 -4.61
N GLY A 106 2.78 16.54 -4.78
CA GLY A 106 3.57 16.30 -6.00
C GLY A 106 3.05 15.06 -6.70
N ALA A 107 2.60 15.17 -7.94
CA ALA A 107 2.06 14.06 -8.71
C ALA A 107 2.79 13.92 -10.05
N ILE A 108 3.30 12.73 -10.33
CA ILE A 108 3.95 12.39 -11.59
C ILE A 108 3.27 11.16 -12.16
N GLY A 109 2.69 11.27 -13.36
CA GLY A 109 2.00 10.15 -13.99
C GLY A 109 1.31 10.53 -15.28
N HIS A 110 0.68 9.55 -15.94
CA HIS A 110 -0.09 9.82 -17.15
C HIS A 110 -1.23 10.81 -16.87
N ILE A 111 -1.97 10.57 -15.79
CA ILE A 111 -2.97 11.49 -15.25
C ILE A 111 -2.48 11.94 -13.87
N ALA A 112 -2.12 13.21 -13.74
CA ALA A 112 -1.59 13.77 -12.51
C ALA A 112 -2.50 14.87 -11.96
N ILE A 113 -2.89 14.76 -10.70
CA ILE A 113 -3.74 15.74 -10.01
C ILE A 113 -3.02 16.19 -8.75
N GLY A 114 -2.67 17.47 -8.66
CA GLY A 114 -1.98 17.97 -7.48
C GLY A 114 -1.50 19.40 -7.56
N ALA A 115 -0.86 19.86 -6.50
CA ALA A 115 -0.29 21.22 -6.45
C ALA A 115 0.86 21.36 -7.46
N SER A 116 1.65 20.30 -7.65
CA SER A 116 2.75 20.20 -8.62
C SER A 116 2.53 18.92 -9.43
N ALA A 117 1.74 19.01 -10.49
CA ALA A 117 1.41 17.87 -11.34
C ALA A 117 2.26 17.87 -12.60
N SER A 118 2.80 16.71 -12.99
CA SER A 118 3.57 16.49 -14.20
C SER A 118 3.10 15.22 -14.89
N GLY A 119 2.65 15.32 -16.12
CA GLY A 119 2.14 14.19 -16.91
C GLY A 119 1.50 14.63 -18.22
N ASP A 120 0.97 13.68 -18.97
CA ASP A 120 0.29 13.96 -20.24
C ASP A 120 -1.03 14.71 -20.02
N TYR A 121 -1.75 14.32 -18.99
CA TYR A 121 -2.96 15.01 -18.52
C TYR A 121 -2.73 15.46 -17.08
N CYS A 122 -2.61 16.75 -16.84
CA CYS A 122 -2.37 17.27 -15.51
C CYS A 122 -3.39 18.34 -15.10
N LEU A 123 -3.90 18.21 -13.88
CA LEU A 123 -4.70 19.21 -13.20
C LEU A 123 -3.87 19.78 -12.06
N GLN A 124 -3.39 21.00 -12.22
CA GLN A 124 -2.49 21.66 -11.29
C GLN A 124 -3.18 22.77 -10.52
N GLY A 125 -3.06 22.77 -9.20
CA GLY A 125 -3.59 23.81 -8.30
C GLY A 125 -3.53 23.40 -6.84
N SER A 126 -3.88 24.30 -5.95
CA SER A 126 -3.85 24.07 -4.49
C SER A 126 -5.22 23.75 -3.90
N ASN A 127 -6.30 24.08 -4.59
CA ASN A 127 -7.67 23.90 -4.12
C ASN A 127 -8.58 23.50 -5.29
N PHE A 128 -8.90 22.22 -5.39
CA PHE A 128 -9.86 21.74 -6.37
C PHE A 128 -11.19 21.41 -5.70
N SER A 129 -12.29 21.77 -6.34
CA SER A 129 -13.58 21.19 -6.00
C SER A 129 -13.73 19.80 -6.63
N ASN A 130 -14.44 18.90 -5.96
CA ASN A 130 -14.72 17.57 -6.50
C ASN A 130 -15.36 17.63 -7.91
N ALA A 131 -16.13 18.69 -8.18
CA ALA A 131 -16.75 18.91 -9.48
C ALA A 131 -15.73 19.23 -10.59
N GLU A 132 -14.65 19.94 -10.29
CA GLU A 132 -13.58 20.24 -11.25
C GLU A 132 -12.77 19.00 -11.57
N ILE A 133 -12.43 18.20 -10.54
CA ILE A 133 -11.75 16.92 -10.71
C ILE A 133 -12.60 15.98 -11.58
N LEU A 134 -13.91 15.87 -11.31
CA LEU A 134 -14.82 15.04 -12.10
C LEU A 134 -14.93 15.50 -13.55
N ARG A 135 -15.00 16.81 -13.79
CA ARG A 135 -15.03 17.36 -15.16
C ARG A 135 -13.75 17.06 -15.92
N PHE A 136 -12.61 17.22 -15.23
CA PHE A 136 -11.30 16.90 -15.79
C PHE A 136 -11.18 15.40 -16.13
N LEU A 137 -11.52 14.52 -15.20
CA LEU A 137 -11.51 13.06 -15.42
C LEU A 137 -12.45 12.63 -16.57
N LYS A 138 -13.63 13.26 -16.69
CA LYS A 138 -14.56 13.00 -17.81
C LYS A 138 -14.09 13.56 -19.15
N SER A 139 -13.20 14.53 -19.17
CA SER A 139 -12.65 15.11 -20.41
C SER A 139 -11.54 14.26 -21.03
N ILE A 140 -10.99 13.30 -20.27
CA ILE A 140 -9.93 12.40 -20.74
C ILE A 140 -10.55 11.29 -21.59
N PRO A 141 -10.05 11.06 -22.83
CA PRO A 141 -10.62 10.06 -23.74
C PRO A 141 -10.36 8.60 -23.33
N GLU A 142 -9.56 8.36 -22.30
CA GLU A 142 -9.27 7.02 -21.75
C GLU A 142 -10.35 6.53 -20.80
N SER A 143 -10.59 5.22 -20.80
CA SER A 143 -11.54 4.60 -19.87
C SER A 143 -10.99 4.59 -18.46
N ILE A 144 -11.36 5.56 -17.66
CA ILE A 144 -11.04 5.64 -16.24
C ILE A 144 -11.88 4.61 -15.48
N PRO A 145 -11.29 3.83 -14.55
CA PRO A 145 -12.04 2.90 -13.73
C PRO A 145 -13.18 3.59 -12.97
N HIS A 146 -14.37 3.01 -13.03
CA HIS A 146 -15.59 3.60 -12.48
C HIS A 146 -15.52 3.91 -10.98
N TRP A 147 -14.75 3.14 -10.21
CA TRP A 147 -14.55 3.34 -8.77
C TRP A 147 -13.84 4.67 -8.45
N ILE A 148 -12.97 5.16 -9.36
CA ILE A 148 -12.29 6.45 -9.18
C ILE A 148 -13.27 7.60 -9.33
N LEU A 149 -14.22 7.52 -10.26
CA LEU A 149 -15.24 8.54 -10.44
C LEU A 149 -16.18 8.62 -9.23
N GLN A 150 -16.41 7.51 -8.53
CA GLN A 150 -17.25 7.48 -7.33
C GLN A 150 -16.58 8.14 -6.11
N LEU A 151 -15.24 8.17 -6.05
CA LEU A 151 -14.52 8.84 -4.96
C LEU A 151 -14.77 10.36 -4.90
N PHE A 152 -15.12 10.98 -6.01
CA PHE A 152 -15.30 12.42 -6.14
C PHE A 152 -16.75 12.85 -6.39
N SER A 153 -17.66 11.87 -6.45
CA SER A 153 -19.10 12.13 -6.67
C SER A 153 -19.88 12.49 -5.41
#